data_27190f28960b22db58922e291979c04c
#
_entry.id   27190f28960b22db58922e291979c04c
#
_cell.length_a   1.000
_cell.length_b   1.000
_cell.length_c   1.000
_cell.angle_alpha   90.00
_cell.angle_beta   90.00
_cell.angle_gamma   90.00
#
_symmetry.space_group_name_H-M   'P 1'
#
loop_
_entity.id
_entity.type
_entity.pdbx_description
1 polymer ?
#
loop_
_entity_poly.entity_id
_entity_poly.type
_entity_poly.pdbx_seq_one_letter_code
_entity_poly.pdbx_strand_id
1 'polypeptide(L)'
;MRVLLPFLAICTLATPSYGQESTTLSPNSSEHLFQCGAAFAIMAKVHQEAGQASRSSDYQAKFERLAAQAEDVFARSNRSKSEAEAYMQKHVDDLIAVSANDAKLVINFAGVCDQRFPI
;
A
#
# COMPACT_ATOMS: atom_id res chain seq x y z
N MET A 1 -20.25 -57.23 23.11
CA MET A 1 -20.28 -56.13 23.19
C MET A 1 -19.24 -55.35 22.83
N ARG A 2 -19.31 -54.64 21.84
CA ARG A 2 -18.36 -53.82 21.36
C ARG A 2 -18.90 -52.52 21.35
N VAL A 3 -18.36 -51.67 21.87
CA VAL A 3 -18.76 -50.34 21.80
C VAL A 3 -17.92 -49.66 20.82
N LEU A 4 -18.53 -49.32 19.76
CA LEU A 4 -17.83 -48.58 18.82
C LEU A 4 -18.08 -47.15 19.08
N LEU A 5 -17.09 -46.47 19.43
CA LEU A 5 -17.18 -45.09 19.60
C LEU A 5 -17.13 -44.44 18.25
N PRO A 6 -18.10 -43.73 17.90
CA PRO A 6 -17.97 -42.99 16.69
C PRO A 6 -16.99 -41.87 16.94
N PHE A 7 -16.01 -41.89 16.14
CA PHE A 7 -15.10 -40.83 16.16
C PHE A 7 -15.75 -39.68 15.50
N LEU A 8 -16.10 -38.75 16.28
CA LEU A 8 -16.51 -37.51 15.72
C LEU A 8 -15.27 -36.83 15.27
N ALA A 9 -15.06 -36.87 14.03
CA ALA A 9 -14.06 -36.02 13.45
C ALA A 9 -14.59 -34.65 13.52
N ILE A 10 -14.10 -33.93 14.44
CA ILE A 10 -14.43 -32.54 14.51
C ILE A 10 -13.56 -31.86 13.50
N CYS A 11 -14.13 -31.59 12.40
CA CYS A 11 -13.45 -30.74 11.45
C CYS A 11 -13.58 -29.35 11.95
N THR A 12 -12.57 -28.91 12.61
CA THR A 12 -12.50 -27.52 12.92
C THR A 12 -12.14 -26.83 11.65
N LEU A 13 -13.10 -26.21 11.12
CA LEU A 13 -12.83 -25.39 9.97
C LEU A 13 -12.26 -24.12 10.47
N ALA A 14 -11.00 -24.02 10.36
CA ALA A 14 -10.37 -22.77 10.59
C ALA A 14 -10.63 -21.93 9.37
N THR A 15 -11.44 -20.95 9.53
CA THR A 15 -11.66 -20.01 8.46
C THR A 15 -10.60 -18.96 8.56
N PRO A 16 -9.74 -18.91 7.62
CA PRO A 16 -8.76 -17.87 7.61
C PRO A 16 -9.42 -16.58 7.23
N SER A 17 -9.08 -15.57 7.94
CA SER A 17 -9.62 -14.26 7.63
C SER A 17 -8.60 -13.52 6.81
N TYR A 18 -8.64 -13.77 5.53
CA TYR A 18 -7.69 -13.12 4.70
C TYR A 18 -8.14 -11.83 4.16
N GLY A 19 -9.41 -11.67 4.02
CA GLY A 19 -9.91 -10.61 3.18
C GLY A 19 -9.69 -9.23 3.71
N GLN A 20 -9.47 -9.10 4.99
CA GLN A 20 -9.47 -7.78 5.56
C GLN A 20 -8.22 -7.01 5.32
N GLU A 21 -7.13 -7.70 5.15
CA GLU A 21 -5.89 -6.99 5.04
C GLU A 21 -5.76 -6.20 3.79
N SER A 22 -6.46 -6.62 2.77
CA SER A 22 -6.30 -5.97 1.48
C SER A 22 -6.91 -4.58 1.43
N THR A 23 -7.85 -4.29 2.31
CA THR A 23 -8.56 -3.02 2.27
C THR A 23 -8.20 -2.09 3.39
N THR A 24 -7.58 -2.61 4.45
CA THR A 24 -7.23 -1.78 5.57
C THR A 24 -5.75 -1.55 5.60
N LEU A 25 -5.37 -0.32 5.74
CA LEU A 25 -3.97 0.03 5.85
C LEU A 25 -3.55 -0.13 7.29
N SER A 26 -2.71 -1.11 7.55
CA SER A 26 -2.15 -1.30 8.86
C SER A 26 -1.02 -0.32 9.10
N PRO A 27 -0.96 0.34 10.24
CA PRO A 27 0.10 1.31 10.50
C PRO A 27 1.50 0.72 10.45
N ASN A 28 1.60 -0.59 10.69
CA ASN A 28 2.89 -1.24 10.73
C ASN A 28 3.18 -2.07 9.48
N SER A 29 2.32 -1.97 8.50
CA SER A 29 2.49 -2.74 7.28
C SER A 29 3.44 -2.04 6.32
N SER A 30 4.38 -2.80 5.78
CA SER A 30 5.27 -2.28 4.74
C SER A 30 4.49 -1.88 3.50
N GLU A 31 3.32 -2.45 3.33
CA GLU A 31 2.44 -2.13 2.21
C GLU A 31 2.05 -0.65 2.21
N HIS A 32 1.94 -0.05 3.39
CA HIS A 32 1.67 1.37 3.53
C HIS A 32 2.69 2.24 2.83
N LEU A 33 3.95 1.87 2.92
CA LEU A 33 5.01 2.64 2.29
C LEU A 33 4.81 2.69 0.78
N PHE A 34 4.42 1.56 0.21
CA PHE A 34 4.19 1.48 -1.23
C PHE A 34 2.90 2.17 -1.64
N GLN A 35 1.84 1.97 -0.89
CA GLN A 35 0.54 2.57 -1.19
C GLN A 35 0.59 4.08 -1.07
N CYS A 36 1.12 4.58 0.03
CA CYS A 36 1.21 6.02 0.24
C CYS A 36 2.28 6.65 -0.63
N GLY A 37 3.39 5.95 -0.85
CA GLY A 37 4.40 6.40 -1.79
C GLY A 37 3.81 6.60 -3.18
N ALA A 38 3.04 5.63 -3.65
CA ALA A 38 2.37 5.74 -4.94
C ALA A 38 1.40 6.91 -4.98
N ALA A 39 0.63 7.12 -3.90
CA ALA A 39 -0.30 8.24 -3.84
C ALA A 39 0.43 9.58 -3.90
N PHE A 40 1.55 9.69 -3.22
CA PHE A 40 2.34 10.94 -3.25
C PHE A 40 2.94 11.18 -4.63
N ALA A 41 3.39 10.14 -5.32
CA ALA A 41 3.91 10.29 -6.68
C ALA A 41 2.82 10.84 -7.62
N ILE A 42 1.61 10.35 -7.48
CA ILE A 42 0.49 10.82 -8.29
C ILE A 42 0.15 12.26 -7.96
N MET A 43 0.10 12.59 -6.67
CA MET A 43 -0.20 13.97 -6.26
C MET A 43 0.87 14.94 -6.72
N ALA A 44 2.14 14.54 -6.73
CA ALA A 44 3.21 15.36 -7.27
C ALA A 44 2.93 15.71 -8.73
N LYS A 45 2.52 14.71 -9.50
CA LYS A 45 2.23 14.92 -10.92
C LYS A 45 0.99 15.77 -11.14
N VAL A 46 -0.05 15.54 -10.35
CA VAL A 46 -1.29 16.32 -10.43
C VAL A 46 -1.00 17.80 -10.19
N HIS A 47 -0.23 18.10 -9.16
CA HIS A 47 0.10 19.50 -8.85
C HIS A 47 1.03 20.09 -9.88
N GLN A 48 1.93 19.30 -10.45
CA GLN A 48 2.81 19.77 -11.51
C GLN A 48 2.00 20.17 -12.73
N GLU A 49 1.05 19.36 -13.13
CA GLU A 49 0.20 19.64 -14.28
C GLU A 49 -0.72 20.83 -14.05
N ALA A 50 -1.05 21.09 -12.78
CA ALA A 50 -1.86 22.25 -12.41
C ALA A 50 -1.03 23.52 -12.24
N GLY A 51 0.26 23.47 -12.50
CA GLY A 51 1.13 24.63 -12.35
C GLY A 51 1.48 24.98 -10.93
N GLN A 52 1.27 24.05 -10.00
CA GLN A 52 1.53 24.26 -8.58
C GLN A 52 2.88 23.64 -8.21
N ALA A 53 3.94 24.29 -8.63
CA ALA A 53 5.29 23.73 -8.51
C ALA A 53 5.70 23.46 -7.06
N SER A 54 5.34 24.33 -6.15
CA SER A 54 5.70 24.16 -4.74
C SER A 54 5.05 22.93 -4.13
N ARG A 55 3.77 22.71 -4.38
CA ARG A 55 3.07 21.54 -3.89
C ARG A 55 3.57 20.27 -4.54
N SER A 56 3.86 20.33 -5.83
CA SER A 56 4.44 19.21 -6.55
C SER A 56 5.75 18.79 -5.91
N SER A 57 6.60 19.77 -5.60
CA SER A 57 7.89 19.50 -4.97
C SER A 57 7.73 18.87 -3.58
N ASP A 58 6.76 19.33 -2.80
CA ASP A 58 6.49 18.77 -1.47
C ASP A 58 6.10 17.29 -1.58
N TYR A 59 5.21 16.97 -2.50
CA TYR A 59 4.79 15.57 -2.69
C TYR A 59 5.91 14.71 -3.25
N GLN A 60 6.75 15.29 -4.11
CA GLN A 60 7.91 14.57 -4.62
C GLN A 60 8.86 14.19 -3.48
N ALA A 61 9.09 15.12 -2.55
CA ALA A 61 9.94 14.84 -1.39
C ALA A 61 9.33 13.75 -0.50
N LYS A 62 8.02 13.77 -0.30
CA LYS A 62 7.33 12.72 0.45
C LYS A 62 7.48 11.36 -0.23
N PHE A 63 7.28 11.33 -1.53
CA PHE A 63 7.45 10.12 -2.30
C PHE A 63 8.85 9.55 -2.15
N GLU A 64 9.88 10.38 -2.31
CA GLU A 64 11.26 9.93 -2.22
C GLU A 64 11.58 9.36 -0.85
N ARG A 65 11.04 9.96 0.20
CA ARG A 65 11.24 9.46 1.55
C ARG A 65 10.62 8.08 1.75
N LEU A 66 9.39 7.89 1.30
CA LEU A 66 8.75 6.60 1.43
C LEU A 66 9.38 5.54 0.54
N ALA A 67 9.84 5.93 -0.64
CA ALA A 67 10.55 5.01 -1.53
C ALA A 67 11.83 4.51 -0.88
N ALA A 68 12.58 5.39 -0.21
CA ALA A 68 13.80 4.99 0.49
C ALA A 68 13.49 4.03 1.64
N GLN A 69 12.44 4.29 2.40
CA GLN A 69 12.03 3.39 3.48
C GLN A 69 11.58 2.03 2.93
N ALA A 70 10.91 2.03 1.81
CA ALA A 70 10.46 0.79 1.16
C ALA A 70 11.65 -0.05 0.70
N GLU A 71 12.68 0.59 0.17
CA GLU A 71 13.91 -0.11 -0.21
C GLU A 71 14.56 -0.76 1.00
N ASP A 72 14.60 -0.06 2.13
CA ASP A 72 15.16 -0.61 3.37
C ASP A 72 14.38 -1.83 3.84
N VAL A 73 13.06 -1.78 3.77
CA VAL A 73 12.23 -2.90 4.16
C VAL A 73 12.52 -4.12 3.27
N PHE A 74 12.63 -3.89 1.96
CA PHE A 74 12.95 -4.98 1.04
C PHE A 74 14.32 -5.54 1.29
N ALA A 75 15.30 -4.67 1.56
CA ALA A 75 16.67 -5.11 1.83
C ALA A 75 16.72 -6.03 3.05
N ARG A 76 15.92 -5.76 4.08
CA ARG A 76 15.87 -6.63 5.25
C ARG A 76 15.33 -8.01 4.95
N SER A 77 14.59 -8.15 3.86
CA SER A 77 14.07 -9.44 3.40
C SER A 77 14.89 -10.00 2.26
N ASN A 78 16.10 -9.51 2.07
CA ASN A 78 17.00 -9.95 1.01
C ASN A 78 16.43 -9.70 -0.38
N ARG A 79 15.64 -8.67 -0.54
CA ARG A 79 15.10 -8.27 -1.83
C ARG A 79 15.82 -7.03 -2.32
N SER A 80 15.97 -6.93 -3.62
CA SER A 80 16.77 -5.89 -4.22
C SER A 80 16.07 -4.53 -4.30
N LYS A 81 16.86 -3.50 -4.51
CA LYS A 81 16.34 -2.17 -4.80
C LYS A 81 15.48 -2.18 -6.05
N SER A 82 15.88 -2.90 -7.08
CA SER A 82 15.10 -3.04 -8.30
C SER A 82 13.73 -3.64 -8.04
N GLU A 83 13.65 -4.62 -7.15
CA GLU A 83 12.38 -5.20 -6.79
C GLU A 83 11.50 -4.20 -6.07
N ALA A 84 12.06 -3.40 -5.18
CA ALA A 84 11.32 -2.37 -4.48
C ALA A 84 10.77 -1.32 -5.46
N GLU A 85 11.61 -0.90 -6.40
CA GLU A 85 11.19 0.06 -7.43
C GLU A 85 10.06 -0.48 -8.30
N ALA A 86 10.17 -1.74 -8.72
CA ALA A 86 9.16 -2.38 -9.53
C ALA A 86 7.83 -2.50 -8.76
N TYR A 87 7.92 -2.83 -7.49
CA TYR A 87 6.74 -2.96 -6.65
C TYR A 87 6.07 -1.61 -6.42
N MET A 88 6.86 -0.57 -6.21
CA MET A 88 6.33 0.80 -6.10
C MET A 88 5.65 1.22 -7.40
N GLN A 89 6.28 0.94 -8.54
CA GLN A 89 5.71 1.28 -9.83
C GLN A 89 4.37 0.57 -10.07
N LYS A 90 4.28 -0.67 -9.64
CA LYS A 90 3.02 -1.41 -9.73
C LYS A 90 1.91 -0.71 -8.94
N HIS A 91 2.22 -0.23 -7.75
CA HIS A 91 1.24 0.51 -6.95
C HIS A 91 0.84 1.83 -7.61
N VAL A 92 1.80 2.52 -8.22
CA VAL A 92 1.50 3.74 -8.99
C VAL A 92 0.55 3.42 -10.13
N ASP A 93 0.85 2.38 -10.89
CA ASP A 93 0.02 1.99 -12.04
C ASP A 93 -1.39 1.61 -11.61
N ASP A 94 -1.51 0.87 -10.51
CA ASP A 94 -2.80 0.47 -9.97
C ASP A 94 -3.64 1.69 -9.56
N LEU A 95 -3.02 2.65 -8.89
CA LEU A 95 -3.72 3.87 -8.48
C LEU A 95 -4.10 4.75 -9.66
N ILE A 96 -3.27 4.80 -10.68
CA ILE A 96 -3.61 5.53 -11.91
C ILE A 96 -4.86 4.92 -12.53
N ALA A 97 -4.93 3.60 -12.57
CA ALA A 97 -6.10 2.91 -13.11
C ALA A 97 -7.36 3.23 -12.29
N VAL A 98 -7.24 3.27 -10.97
CA VAL A 98 -8.35 3.66 -10.10
C VAL A 98 -8.76 5.11 -10.35
N SER A 99 -7.78 6.01 -10.51
CA SER A 99 -8.07 7.43 -10.70
C SER A 99 -8.80 7.72 -12.01
N ALA A 100 -8.63 6.86 -13.00
CA ALA A 100 -9.33 7.01 -14.25
C ALA A 100 -10.85 6.87 -14.08
N ASN A 101 -11.27 6.11 -13.08
CA ASN A 101 -12.68 5.89 -12.81
C ASN A 101 -13.17 6.75 -11.64
N ASP A 102 -12.30 7.03 -10.69
CA ASP A 102 -12.67 7.77 -9.48
C ASP A 102 -11.48 8.54 -8.95
N ALA A 103 -11.26 9.71 -9.49
CA ALA A 103 -10.15 10.57 -9.06
C ALA A 103 -10.27 10.99 -7.60
N LYS A 104 -11.49 11.16 -7.11
CA LYS A 104 -11.71 11.55 -5.73
C LYS A 104 -11.19 10.52 -4.75
N LEU A 105 -11.32 9.26 -5.10
CA LEU A 105 -10.85 8.19 -4.24
C LEU A 105 -9.36 8.30 -4.00
N VAL A 106 -8.60 8.59 -5.04
CA VAL A 106 -7.14 8.73 -4.93
C VAL A 106 -6.78 9.99 -4.14
N ILE A 107 -7.48 11.09 -4.38
CA ILE A 107 -7.25 12.33 -3.64
C ILE A 107 -7.53 12.12 -2.14
N ASN A 108 -8.63 11.46 -1.81
CA ASN A 108 -8.97 11.19 -0.42
C ASN A 108 -7.96 10.25 0.22
N PHE A 109 -7.50 9.27 -0.52
CA PHE A 109 -6.47 8.37 -0.03
C PHE A 109 -5.16 9.08 0.23
N ALA A 110 -4.78 10.00 -0.64
CA ALA A 110 -3.58 10.82 -0.43
C ALA A 110 -3.70 11.65 0.85
N GLY A 111 -4.90 12.14 1.15
CA GLY A 111 -5.15 12.85 2.40
C GLY A 111 -4.93 11.98 3.63
N VAL A 112 -5.33 10.72 3.57
CA VAL A 112 -5.06 9.77 4.64
C VAL A 112 -3.55 9.55 4.78
N CYS A 113 -2.87 9.42 3.66
CA CYS A 113 -1.42 9.26 3.65
C CYS A 113 -0.70 10.49 4.23
N ASP A 114 -1.20 11.68 3.96
CA ASP A 114 -0.65 12.90 4.54
C ASP A 114 -0.71 12.88 6.06
N GLN A 115 -1.77 12.33 6.62
CA GLN A 115 -1.91 12.23 8.07
C GLN A 115 -0.98 11.19 8.67
N ARG A 116 -0.73 10.10 7.95
CA ARG A 116 0.14 9.04 8.44
C ARG A 116 1.61 9.36 8.31
N PHE A 117 1.95 10.09 7.27
CA PHE A 117 3.34 10.45 6.99
C PHE A 117 3.47 11.95 6.84
N PRO A 118 3.28 12.69 7.93
CA PRO A 118 3.44 14.14 7.88
C PRO A 118 4.91 14.47 7.71
N ILE A 119 5.17 15.57 7.04
CA ILE A 119 6.52 16.07 6.89
C ILE A 119 6.64 17.41 7.57
#